data_187703e1c953dfc48a211dd509ae1310
#
_entry.id   187703e1c953dfc48a211dd509ae1310
#
_cell.length_a   1.000
_cell.length_b   1.000
_cell.length_c   1.000
_cell.angle_alpha   90.00
_cell.angle_beta   90.00
_cell.angle_gamma   90.00
#
_symmetry.space_group_name_H-M   'P 1'
#
loop_
_entity.id
_entity.type
_entity.pdbx_description
1 polymer ?
#
loop_
_entity_poly.entity_id
_entity_poly.type
_entity_poly.pdbx_seq_one_letter_code
_entity_poly.pdbx_strand_id
1 'polypeptide(L)'
;MFMNVAYLNNSTSTVVDNTKPLIVTSCGNYRVKNRSEVVTHRPKGRKDYQLLYIASGKGHFFIHGEEKTVSAGNIIVYLPDQPQEYVYYRADQTDVYWVHFTGNEVEEILKYYNINLQNNILYIGTSPDYQWLFGQMIQELQLCRPRYDELISLQLRNVFVLISRAI
;
A
#
# COMPACT_ATOMS: atom_id res chain seq x y z
N MET A 1 -19.23 -1.88 -0.95
CA MET A 1 -17.75 -2.00 -0.88
C MET A 1 -17.41 -2.83 0.34
N PHE A 2 -16.60 -3.86 0.19
CA PHE A 2 -15.97 -4.52 1.34
C PHE A 2 -14.72 -3.74 1.70
N MET A 3 -14.54 -3.42 2.95
CA MET A 3 -13.36 -2.74 3.48
C MET A 3 -12.94 -3.43 4.78
N ASN A 4 -11.67 -3.81 4.87
CA ASN A 4 -11.03 -4.22 6.11
C ASN A 4 -9.80 -3.31 6.31
N VAL A 5 -9.88 -2.38 7.23
CA VAL A 5 -8.89 -1.31 7.40
C VAL A 5 -8.54 -1.12 8.87
N ALA A 6 -7.32 -0.66 9.10
CA ALA A 6 -6.83 -0.32 10.42
C ALA A 6 -5.87 0.89 10.35
N TYR A 7 -5.88 1.69 11.40
CA TYR A 7 -5.10 2.93 11.52
C TYR A 7 -4.36 2.94 12.85
N LEU A 8 -3.11 3.39 12.82
CA LEU A 8 -2.33 3.61 14.03
C LEU A 8 -3.04 4.64 14.92
N ASN A 9 -3.23 4.30 16.19
CA ASN A 9 -3.96 5.14 17.15
C ASN A 9 -5.37 5.56 16.69
N ASN A 10 -6.02 4.77 15.83
CA ASN A 10 -7.33 5.06 15.24
C ASN A 10 -7.42 6.42 14.51
N SER A 11 -6.30 6.96 14.05
CA SER A 11 -6.24 8.23 13.33
C SER A 11 -6.25 8.01 11.82
N THR A 12 -7.20 8.67 11.13
CA THR A 12 -7.28 8.69 9.66
C THR A 12 -6.43 9.78 9.03
N SER A 13 -5.82 10.65 9.83
CA SER A 13 -4.94 11.72 9.33
C SER A 13 -3.62 11.16 8.81
N THR A 14 -3.03 11.86 7.85
CA THR A 14 -1.66 11.57 7.41
C THR A 14 -0.69 11.81 8.56
N VAL A 15 0.07 10.77 8.90
CA VAL A 15 1.06 10.83 9.97
C VAL A 15 2.44 10.87 9.35
N VAL A 16 3.25 11.87 9.73
CA VAL A 16 4.69 11.89 9.48
C VAL A 16 5.38 11.70 10.82
N ASP A 17 6.10 10.60 10.96
CA ASP A 17 6.85 10.27 12.17
C ASP A 17 8.24 9.76 11.74
N ASN A 18 9.26 10.50 12.10
CA ASN A 18 10.66 10.21 11.78
C ASN A 18 11.44 9.74 13.02
N THR A 19 10.74 9.26 14.04
CA THR A 19 11.38 8.78 15.30
C THR A 19 11.97 7.38 15.18
N LYS A 20 11.55 6.61 14.17
CA LYS A 20 12.02 5.25 13.87
C LYS A 20 12.36 5.10 12.39
N PRO A 21 13.18 4.10 12.01
CA PRO A 21 13.53 3.83 10.61
C PRO A 21 12.33 3.57 9.69
N LEU A 22 11.33 2.83 10.19
CA LEU A 22 10.12 2.45 9.45
C LEU A 22 8.95 2.32 10.42
N ILE A 23 7.85 2.99 10.10
CA ILE A 23 6.61 2.98 10.89
C ILE A 23 5.44 2.76 9.93
N VAL A 24 4.61 1.76 10.19
CA VAL A 24 3.33 1.57 9.48
C VAL A 24 2.26 2.40 10.17
N THR A 25 1.60 3.28 9.42
CA THR A 25 0.58 4.18 9.95
C THR A 25 -0.84 3.72 9.68
N SER A 26 -1.06 2.97 8.60
CA SER A 26 -2.34 2.35 8.30
C SER A 26 -2.18 1.26 7.25
N CYS A 27 -3.11 0.32 7.26
CA CYS A 27 -3.13 -0.80 6.32
C CYS A 27 -4.57 -1.22 6.03
N GLY A 28 -4.84 -1.73 4.84
CA GLY A 28 -6.18 -2.16 4.51
C GLY A 28 -6.30 -2.97 3.23
N ASN A 29 -7.52 -3.46 3.05
CA ASN A 29 -7.96 -4.17 1.86
C ASN A 29 -9.29 -3.61 1.37
N TYR A 30 -9.42 -3.42 0.06
CA TYR A 30 -10.66 -3.02 -0.61
C TYR A 30 -11.10 -4.03 -1.65
N ARG A 31 -12.41 -4.29 -1.68
CA ARG A 31 -13.10 -4.97 -2.79
C ARG A 31 -14.31 -4.16 -3.20
N VAL A 32 -14.36 -3.77 -4.46
CA VAL A 32 -15.48 -2.98 -5.00
C VAL A 32 -16.66 -3.92 -5.30
N LYS A 33 -17.71 -3.88 -4.48
CA LYS A 33 -18.88 -4.78 -4.61
C LYS A 33 -20.17 -4.05 -4.99
N ASN A 34 -20.54 -3.02 -4.21
CA ASN A 34 -21.88 -2.40 -4.28
C ASN A 34 -21.90 -1.01 -4.94
N ARG A 35 -20.74 -0.38 -5.11
CA ARG A 35 -20.60 0.88 -5.85
C ARG A 35 -20.17 0.57 -7.27
N SER A 36 -20.50 1.43 -8.24
CA SER A 36 -20.02 1.32 -9.61
C SER A 36 -18.51 1.50 -9.69
N GLU A 37 -17.98 2.41 -8.87
CA GLU A 37 -16.56 2.77 -8.84
C GLU A 37 -16.14 3.27 -7.46
N VAL A 38 -14.83 3.28 -7.22
CA VAL A 38 -14.16 3.91 -6.08
C VAL A 38 -13.03 4.76 -6.62
N VAL A 39 -13.15 6.07 -6.48
CA VAL A 39 -12.18 7.06 -7.00
C VAL A 39 -11.31 7.58 -5.86
N THR A 40 -10.02 7.68 -6.11
CA THR A 40 -9.07 8.44 -5.30
C THR A 40 -8.52 9.58 -6.12
N HIS A 41 -8.64 10.80 -5.62
CA HIS A 41 -8.08 12.01 -6.22
C HIS A 41 -7.43 12.85 -5.12
N ARG A 42 -6.09 12.87 -5.11
CA ARG A 42 -5.27 13.63 -4.16
C ARG A 42 -4.21 14.42 -4.93
N PRO A 43 -4.54 15.60 -5.42
CA PRO A 43 -3.64 16.40 -6.28
C PRO A 43 -2.37 16.86 -5.57
N LYS A 44 -2.37 16.95 -4.23
CA LYS A 44 -1.19 17.27 -3.41
C LYS A 44 -0.52 16.03 -2.81
N GLY A 45 -0.98 14.82 -3.19
CA GLY A 45 -0.49 13.58 -2.61
C GLY A 45 -0.79 13.44 -1.11
N ARG A 46 -0.01 12.61 -0.47
CA ARG A 46 0.03 12.39 0.99
C ARG A 46 1.39 12.81 1.52
N LYS A 47 1.53 12.93 2.85
CA LYS A 47 2.81 13.23 3.50
C LYS A 47 3.61 11.97 3.87
N ASP A 48 2.96 10.81 3.78
CA ASP A 48 3.55 9.49 4.00
C ASP A 48 3.71 8.73 2.67
N TYR A 49 4.44 7.63 2.69
CA TYR A 49 4.55 6.69 1.59
C TYR A 49 3.30 5.82 1.52
N GLN A 50 2.95 5.38 0.31
CA GLN A 50 1.90 4.39 0.11
C GLN A 50 2.39 3.29 -0.84
N LEU A 51 2.13 2.03 -0.47
CA LEU A 51 2.25 0.88 -1.33
C LEU A 51 0.88 0.26 -1.52
N LEU A 52 0.49 0.06 -2.79
CA LEU A 52 -0.72 -0.66 -3.20
C LEU A 52 -0.29 -1.97 -3.84
N TYR A 53 -1.03 -3.06 -3.59
CA TYR A 53 -0.86 -4.36 -4.21
C TYR A 53 -2.19 -4.81 -4.81
N ILE A 54 -2.24 -5.05 -6.12
CA ILE A 54 -3.40 -5.58 -6.81
C ILE A 54 -3.38 -7.11 -6.73
N ALA A 55 -4.20 -7.67 -5.85
CA ALA A 55 -4.26 -9.11 -5.62
C ALA A 55 -5.10 -9.85 -6.69
N SER A 56 -6.17 -9.20 -7.18
CA SER A 56 -6.98 -9.68 -8.31
C SER A 56 -7.65 -8.53 -9.04
N GLY A 57 -8.11 -8.79 -10.27
CA GLY A 57 -8.72 -7.76 -11.12
C GLY A 57 -7.70 -6.75 -11.63
N LYS A 58 -8.13 -5.50 -11.75
CA LYS A 58 -7.28 -4.40 -12.23
C LYS A 58 -7.76 -3.06 -11.69
N GLY A 59 -6.86 -2.06 -11.70
CA GLY A 59 -7.16 -0.67 -11.40
C GLY A 59 -6.68 0.25 -12.50
N HIS A 60 -7.19 1.47 -12.54
CA HIS A 60 -6.85 2.50 -13.51
C HIS A 60 -6.14 3.65 -12.78
N PHE A 61 -4.88 3.89 -13.12
CA PHE A 61 -3.99 4.83 -12.44
C PHE A 61 -3.55 5.92 -13.41
N PHE A 62 -3.64 7.17 -12.98
CA PHE A 62 -3.15 8.31 -13.74
C PHE A 62 -1.76 8.69 -13.24
N ILE A 63 -0.74 8.37 -14.04
CA ILE A 63 0.67 8.57 -13.68
C ILE A 63 1.31 9.42 -14.76
N HIS A 64 1.88 10.56 -14.36
CA HIS A 64 2.46 11.56 -15.26
C HIS A 64 1.49 12.04 -16.36
N GLY A 65 0.19 12.13 -16.04
CA GLY A 65 -0.85 12.58 -16.96
C GLY A 65 -1.36 11.51 -17.93
N GLU A 66 -0.88 10.27 -17.81
CA GLU A 66 -1.33 9.14 -18.64
C GLU A 66 -2.12 8.13 -17.80
N GLU A 67 -3.23 7.64 -18.35
CA GLU A 67 -3.96 6.54 -17.75
C GLU A 67 -3.25 5.22 -18.03
N LYS A 68 -2.99 4.46 -16.95
CA LYS A 68 -2.40 3.12 -17.00
C LYS A 68 -3.33 2.12 -16.34
N THR A 69 -3.72 1.11 -17.08
CA THR A 69 -4.43 -0.05 -16.51
C THR A 69 -3.42 -0.99 -15.87
N VAL A 70 -3.57 -1.22 -14.56
CA VAL A 70 -2.67 -2.04 -13.75
C VAL A 70 -3.41 -3.28 -13.27
N SER A 71 -2.97 -4.44 -13.73
CA SER A 71 -3.59 -5.74 -13.43
C SER A 71 -3.05 -6.37 -12.15
N ALA A 72 -3.67 -7.48 -11.75
CA ALA A 72 -3.20 -8.31 -10.64
C ALA A 72 -1.73 -8.67 -10.75
N GLY A 73 -1.05 -8.80 -9.60
CA GLY A 73 0.38 -9.07 -9.50
C GLY A 73 1.26 -7.84 -9.58
N ASN A 74 0.69 -6.65 -9.70
CA ASN A 74 1.46 -5.41 -9.65
C ASN A 74 1.36 -4.73 -8.29
N ILE A 75 2.44 -4.03 -7.94
CA ILE A 75 2.45 -3.02 -6.88
C ILE A 75 2.55 -1.63 -7.48
N ILE A 76 2.02 -0.65 -6.75
CA ILE A 76 2.17 0.76 -7.03
C ILE A 76 2.73 1.43 -5.78
N VAL A 77 3.82 2.17 -5.91
CA VAL A 77 4.44 2.90 -4.81
C VAL A 77 4.30 4.39 -5.05
N TYR A 78 3.73 5.10 -4.09
CA TYR A 78 3.64 6.56 -4.07
C TYR A 78 4.57 7.13 -3.02
N LEU A 79 5.33 8.14 -3.41
CA LEU A 79 6.17 8.94 -2.52
C LEU A 79 5.36 10.01 -1.78
N PRO A 80 5.90 10.57 -0.68
CA PRO A 80 5.34 11.78 -0.09
C PRO A 80 5.18 12.90 -1.13
N ASP A 81 4.08 13.64 -1.01
CA ASP A 81 3.72 14.77 -1.87
C ASP A 81 3.51 14.43 -3.36
N GLN A 82 3.57 13.16 -3.74
CA GLN A 82 3.28 12.73 -5.09
C GLN A 82 1.77 12.71 -5.34
N PRO A 83 1.26 13.38 -6.40
CA PRO A 83 -0.15 13.33 -6.77
C PRO A 83 -0.64 11.91 -6.96
N GLN A 84 -1.83 11.63 -6.46
CA GLN A 84 -2.46 10.31 -6.54
C GLN A 84 -3.82 10.45 -7.19
N GLU A 85 -4.00 9.79 -8.32
CA GLU A 85 -5.27 9.71 -9.03
C GLU A 85 -5.44 8.29 -9.56
N TYR A 86 -6.49 7.61 -9.10
CA TYR A 86 -6.81 6.27 -9.55
C TYR A 86 -8.26 5.90 -9.27
N VAL A 87 -8.77 4.95 -10.05
CA VAL A 87 -10.13 4.44 -9.95
C VAL A 87 -10.16 2.92 -10.04
N TYR A 88 -11.03 2.32 -9.22
CA TYR A 88 -11.38 0.92 -9.28
C TYR A 88 -12.84 0.79 -9.68
N TYR A 89 -13.12 0.12 -10.81
CA TYR A 89 -14.47 -0.15 -11.26
C TYR A 89 -14.96 -1.51 -10.74
N ARG A 90 -16.25 -1.60 -10.41
CA ARG A 90 -16.87 -2.86 -9.99
C ARG A 90 -16.72 -3.96 -11.04
N ALA A 91 -16.83 -3.60 -12.34
CA ALA A 91 -16.68 -4.54 -13.45
C ALA A 91 -15.30 -5.23 -13.48
N ASP A 92 -14.25 -4.57 -12.95
CA ASP A 92 -12.89 -5.09 -12.92
C ASP A 92 -12.63 -6.04 -11.75
N GLN A 93 -13.58 -6.17 -10.82
CA GLN A 93 -13.50 -7.07 -9.65
C GLN A 93 -12.21 -6.92 -8.86
N THR A 94 -11.75 -5.68 -8.70
CA THR A 94 -10.48 -5.37 -8.04
C THR A 94 -10.48 -5.77 -6.57
N ASP A 95 -9.44 -6.52 -6.19
CA ASP A 95 -9.05 -6.79 -4.81
C ASP A 95 -7.68 -6.14 -4.58
N VAL A 96 -7.65 -5.06 -3.82
CA VAL A 96 -6.44 -4.27 -3.59
C VAL A 96 -6.12 -4.19 -2.11
N TYR A 97 -4.86 -4.45 -1.77
CA TYR A 97 -4.27 -4.20 -0.46
C TYR A 97 -3.45 -2.92 -0.52
N TRP A 98 -3.39 -2.23 0.60
CA TRP A 98 -2.59 -1.01 0.71
C TRP A 98 -1.99 -0.87 2.10
N VAL A 99 -0.85 -0.20 2.18
CA VAL A 99 -0.18 0.18 3.41
C VAL A 99 0.37 1.59 3.27
N HIS A 100 0.17 2.41 4.32
CA HIS A 100 0.81 3.70 4.48
C HIS A 100 1.92 3.57 5.51
N PHE A 101 3.05 4.20 5.26
CA PHE A 101 4.21 4.10 6.13
C PHE A 101 5.08 5.36 6.06
N THR A 102 5.86 5.58 7.11
CA THR A 102 6.77 6.71 7.28
C THR A 102 8.01 6.25 8.04
N GLY A 103 8.97 7.13 8.27
CA GLY A 103 10.19 6.84 9.02
C GLY A 103 11.38 7.64 8.49
N ASN A 104 12.48 7.61 9.22
CA ASN A 104 13.68 8.36 8.86
C ASN A 104 14.65 7.60 7.93
N GLU A 105 14.39 6.30 7.61
CA GLU A 105 15.23 5.48 6.73
C GLU A 105 14.42 4.81 5.60
N VAL A 106 13.22 5.33 5.28
CA VAL A 106 12.33 4.67 4.30
C VAL A 106 12.98 4.59 2.91
N GLU A 107 13.62 5.66 2.44
CA GLU A 107 14.26 5.69 1.13
C GLU A 107 15.42 4.69 1.05
N GLU A 108 16.27 4.64 2.08
CA GLU A 108 17.38 3.70 2.19
C GLU A 108 16.89 2.24 2.22
N ILE A 109 15.78 1.99 2.95
CA ILE A 109 15.17 0.67 3.02
C ILE A 109 14.64 0.26 1.65
N LEU A 110 13.87 1.11 0.97
CA LEU A 110 13.33 0.81 -0.36
C LEU A 110 14.46 0.59 -1.38
N LYS A 111 15.49 1.41 -1.34
CA LYS A 111 16.70 1.26 -2.17
C LYS A 111 17.44 -0.06 -1.88
N TYR A 112 17.57 -0.44 -0.61
CA TYR A 112 18.21 -1.72 -0.22
C TYR A 112 17.51 -2.92 -0.83
N TYR A 113 16.17 -2.86 -0.93
CA TYR A 113 15.35 -3.92 -1.54
C TYR A 113 15.16 -3.75 -3.06
N ASN A 114 15.91 -2.86 -3.73
CA ASN A 114 15.82 -2.56 -5.16
C ASN A 114 14.43 -2.08 -5.62
N ILE A 115 13.62 -1.55 -4.73
CA ILE A 115 12.32 -0.97 -5.07
C ILE A 115 12.56 0.42 -5.67
N ASN A 116 12.51 0.47 -7.00
CA ASN A 116 12.80 1.70 -7.74
C ASN A 116 11.66 2.71 -7.61
N LEU A 117 11.97 3.85 -7.00
CA LEU A 117 10.99 4.92 -6.77
C LEU A 117 10.70 5.80 -8.02
N GLN A 118 11.49 5.66 -9.08
CA GLN A 118 11.24 6.36 -10.36
C GLN A 118 10.16 5.66 -11.20
N ASN A 119 10.00 4.34 -11.01
CA ASN A 119 8.94 3.57 -11.64
C ASN A 119 7.90 3.20 -10.58
N ASN A 120 6.79 3.91 -10.58
CA ASN A 120 5.73 3.68 -9.60
C ASN A 120 5.09 2.29 -9.67
N ILE A 121 5.13 1.61 -10.83
CA ILE A 121 4.45 0.33 -11.07
C ILE A 121 5.50 -0.75 -11.29
N LEU A 122 5.43 -1.82 -10.49
CA LEU A 122 6.33 -2.98 -10.59
C LEU A 122 5.49 -4.27 -10.60
N TYR A 123 5.77 -5.17 -11.54
CA TYR A 123 5.16 -6.49 -11.57
C TYR A 123 5.94 -7.45 -10.67
N ILE A 124 5.26 -8.05 -9.70
CA ILE A 124 5.84 -8.96 -8.70
C ILE A 124 5.14 -10.33 -8.67
N GLY A 125 4.14 -10.53 -9.54
CA GLY A 125 3.31 -11.72 -9.52
C GLY A 125 2.25 -11.73 -8.42
N THR A 126 1.39 -12.74 -8.46
CA THR A 126 0.38 -12.97 -7.41
C THR A 126 0.86 -14.06 -6.47
N SER A 127 0.75 -13.81 -5.15
CA SER A 127 1.03 -14.82 -4.12
C SER A 127 0.09 -14.65 -2.93
N PRO A 128 -0.40 -15.75 -2.34
CA PRO A 128 -1.12 -15.72 -1.07
C PRO A 128 -0.28 -15.14 0.07
N ASP A 129 1.05 -15.18 -0.02
CA ASP A 129 1.94 -14.63 1.01
C ASP A 129 1.76 -13.12 1.17
N TYR A 130 1.57 -12.38 0.07
CA TYR A 130 1.28 -10.94 0.15
C TYR A 130 -0.04 -10.69 0.89
N GLN A 131 -1.10 -11.42 0.52
CA GLN A 131 -2.40 -11.27 1.16
C GLN A 131 -2.34 -11.62 2.66
N TRP A 132 -1.58 -12.66 3.01
CA TRP A 132 -1.39 -13.07 4.39
C TRP A 132 -0.65 -11.99 5.21
N LEU A 133 0.45 -11.44 4.69
CA LEU A 133 1.23 -10.39 5.35
C LEU A 133 0.40 -9.12 5.58
N PHE A 134 -0.33 -8.67 4.55
CA PHE A 134 -1.24 -7.53 4.70
C PHE A 134 -2.34 -7.81 5.73
N GLY A 135 -2.92 -9.02 5.71
CA GLY A 135 -3.92 -9.44 6.69
C GLY A 135 -3.39 -9.40 8.12
N GLN A 136 -2.14 -9.86 8.33
CA GLN A 136 -1.49 -9.78 9.64
C GLN A 136 -1.25 -8.32 10.08
N MET A 137 -0.77 -7.45 9.21
CA MET A 137 -0.60 -6.02 9.53
C MET A 137 -1.93 -5.36 9.92
N ILE A 138 -3.01 -5.64 9.18
CA ILE A 138 -4.36 -5.13 9.50
C ILE A 138 -4.79 -5.61 10.88
N GLN A 139 -4.64 -6.90 11.15
CA GLN A 139 -5.05 -7.51 12.43
C GLN A 139 -4.27 -6.94 13.61
N GLU A 140 -2.96 -6.76 13.48
CA GLU A 140 -2.12 -6.18 14.55
C GLU A 140 -2.50 -4.73 14.85
N LEU A 141 -2.76 -3.92 13.81
CA LEU A 141 -3.25 -2.55 13.99
C LEU A 141 -4.64 -2.49 14.64
N GLN A 142 -5.51 -3.47 14.38
CA GLN A 142 -6.85 -3.53 14.99
C GLN A 142 -6.80 -3.96 16.46
N LEU A 143 -5.93 -4.91 16.79
CA LEU A 143 -5.86 -5.51 18.13
C LEU A 143 -4.93 -4.74 19.10
N CYS A 144 -3.97 -3.96 18.57
CA CYS A 144 -3.00 -3.18 19.34
C CYS A 144 -2.33 -3.99 20.47
N ARG A 145 -1.96 -5.25 20.18
CA ARG A 145 -1.28 -6.12 21.16
C ARG A 145 0.09 -5.53 21.54
N PRO A 146 0.67 -5.90 22.70
CA PRO A 146 2.01 -5.42 23.07
C PRO A 146 3.02 -5.59 21.93
N ARG A 147 3.78 -4.54 21.59
CA ARG A 147 4.76 -4.48 20.51
C ARG A 147 4.20 -4.66 19.10
N TYR A 148 2.91 -4.38 18.90
CA TYR A 148 2.28 -4.46 17.57
C TYR A 148 2.96 -3.55 16.54
N ASP A 149 3.43 -2.38 16.95
CA ASP A 149 4.14 -1.41 16.11
C ASP A 149 5.47 -1.95 15.57
N GLU A 150 6.21 -2.72 16.38
CA GLU A 150 7.41 -3.42 15.96
C GLU A 150 7.07 -4.57 14.99
N LEU A 151 6.08 -5.39 15.33
CA LEU A 151 5.69 -6.54 14.53
C LEU A 151 5.19 -6.13 13.14
N ILE A 152 4.35 -5.09 13.02
CA ILE A 152 3.87 -4.62 11.72
C ILE A 152 4.99 -4.07 10.84
N SER A 153 6.00 -3.42 11.43
CA SER A 153 7.17 -2.93 10.70
C SER A 153 8.02 -4.09 10.16
N LEU A 154 8.18 -5.16 10.94
CA LEU A 154 8.84 -6.41 10.49
C LEU A 154 8.05 -7.09 9.36
N GLN A 155 6.72 -7.12 9.45
CA GLN A 155 5.87 -7.68 8.40
C GLN A 155 5.95 -6.86 7.10
N LEU A 156 6.00 -5.53 7.18
CA LEU A 156 6.22 -4.69 5.99
C LEU A 156 7.62 -4.93 5.38
N ARG A 157 8.65 -5.10 6.20
CA ARG A 157 9.97 -5.50 5.69
C ARG A 157 9.94 -6.86 4.99
N ASN A 158 9.14 -7.81 5.49
CA ASN A 158 8.96 -9.09 4.83
C ASN A 158 8.28 -8.93 3.45
N VAL A 159 7.29 -8.03 3.32
CA VAL A 159 6.73 -7.66 2.02
C VAL A 159 7.82 -7.14 1.09
N PHE A 160 8.71 -6.24 1.54
CA PHE A 160 9.81 -5.73 0.73
C PHE A 160 10.81 -6.81 0.31
N VAL A 161 11.10 -7.79 1.20
CA VAL A 161 11.92 -8.97 0.85
C VAL A 161 11.28 -9.77 -0.29
N LEU A 162 9.96 -10.03 -0.21
CA LEU A 162 9.26 -10.77 -1.27
C LEU A 162 9.24 -10.00 -2.58
N ILE A 163 9.04 -8.69 -2.54
CA ILE A 163 9.13 -7.81 -3.72
C ILE A 163 10.52 -7.92 -4.33
N SER A 164 11.58 -7.76 -3.54
CA SER A 164 12.98 -7.79 -4.00
C SER A 164 13.38 -9.14 -4.64
N ARG A 165 12.70 -10.23 -4.29
CA ARG A 165 12.92 -11.55 -4.90
C ARG A 165 12.20 -11.74 -6.22
N ALA A 166 11.21 -10.91 -6.50
CA ALA A 166 10.34 -11.00 -7.68
C ALA A 166 10.76 -10.09 -8.84
N ILE A 167 11.59 -9.06 -8.57
CA ILE A 167 12.07 -8.06 -9.53
C ILE A 167 13.52 -8.28 -9.99
#